data_68a5014d099f5e831fd13a0c3a980fdc
#
_entry.id   68a5014d099f5e831fd13a0c3a980fdc
#
_cell.length_a   1.000
_cell.length_b   1.000
_cell.length_c   1.000
_cell.angle_alpha   90.00
_cell.angle_beta   90.00
_cell.angle_gamma   90.00
#
_symmetry.space_group_name_H-M   'P 1'
#
loop_
_entity.id
_entity.type
_entity.pdbx_description
1 polymer ?
#
loop_
_entity_poly.entity_id
_entity_poly.type
_entity_poly.pdbx_seq_one_letter_code
_entity_poly.pdbx_strand_id
1 'polypeptide(L)'
;MLTRLVVVFLALIAIDPAIGQAKQRIDRVADLPRFTYAVDGRVEDLIRDDAKFRAFAAEVRRDTESTLAKYDIADKATERQLLATLVQLDMLSGRYDAALVGAERIRVLQEKPADKLLTGMMTRAIVAAQNKAGNRTSEVYRGAVSHVIADTLQPLPYDVIANDIREAKAGAETLGEGRLIGAARERLQPIVDKNGSLSSDLAPSVIAIKYALTYSLPLKQTLIDTYGAYLAAHRVDKPDIWAARDVALPAGKGYAPVTIAIWDSGVDTRLFPGHVVMDTGKPAVIAFDRFSNPASGELMPIPADLKNRVPEMKSRLKGFSDLQSNIDSPEASDVKQFMSTLKPDAYKNAIEELGLAGDWMHGTHVAGIALAGNPYARLVIGRIEFDWHLLPDPCPSMELAERDARNMQSYVDFFKKNGVRVVNMSWGGSVKDIETALEQCNIGKTTEERKALARTYFEIQKNALTRAMASAPQILFVAAAGNSNNDASFVEDIPAGIVLPNLLAVGAVDKAGDEASFTSYGPTVVVHANGYQVESVIPGGQKLALSGTSMASPQVVNLAAKILAVDPKLKPPDVIEIIRSTANKTSDGRRTLINPKDALRAVEVRKAA
;
A
#
# COMPACT_ATOMS: atom_id res chain seq x y z
N MET A 1 -67.05 20.80 60.99
CA MET A 1 -66.49 19.66 60.26
C MET A 1 -65.44 20.21 59.34
N LEU A 2 -64.18 19.99 59.67
CA LEU A 2 -63.01 20.47 58.90
C LEU A 2 -62.73 19.56 57.71
N THR A 3 -62.72 20.11 56.50
CA THR A 3 -62.30 19.46 55.32
C THR A 3 -60.84 19.82 55.06
N ARG A 4 -59.90 18.86 55.15
CA ARG A 4 -58.49 19.04 54.87
C ARG A 4 -58.25 18.99 53.35
N LEU A 5 -57.68 20.09 52.80
CA LEU A 5 -57.16 20.18 51.46
C LEU A 5 -55.74 19.55 51.44
N VAL A 6 -55.58 18.48 50.67
CA VAL A 6 -54.24 17.90 50.37
C VAL A 6 -53.72 18.55 49.08
N VAL A 7 -52.68 19.35 49.18
CA VAL A 7 -51.96 19.89 48.04
C VAL A 7 -50.86 18.91 47.66
N VAL A 8 -51.02 18.25 46.48
CA VAL A 8 -49.98 17.41 45.90
C VAL A 8 -49.05 18.28 45.08
N PHE A 9 -47.81 18.40 45.53
CA PHE A 9 -46.74 19.01 44.75
C PHE A 9 -46.27 17.98 43.72
N LEU A 10 -46.56 18.20 42.44
CA LEU A 10 -45.92 17.49 41.31
C LEU A 10 -44.57 18.17 41.06
N ALA A 11 -43.48 17.51 41.47
CA ALA A 11 -42.13 17.87 41.03
C ALA A 11 -41.97 17.45 39.58
N LEU A 12 -41.99 18.40 38.66
CA LEU A 12 -41.52 18.22 37.29
C LEU A 12 -40.01 17.96 37.31
N ILE A 13 -39.61 16.70 37.18
CA ILE A 13 -38.24 16.35 36.85
C ILE A 13 -38.06 16.75 35.37
N ALA A 14 -37.37 17.86 35.13
CA ALA A 14 -36.86 18.20 33.82
C ALA A 14 -35.82 17.14 33.45
N ILE A 15 -36.19 16.17 32.63
CA ILE A 15 -35.27 15.29 31.92
C ILE A 15 -34.64 16.17 30.83
N ASP A 16 -33.42 16.66 31.09
CA ASP A 16 -32.58 17.21 30.03
C ASP A 16 -32.32 16.07 29.02
N PRO A 17 -32.82 16.13 27.79
CA PRO A 17 -32.37 15.22 26.78
C PRO A 17 -30.98 15.70 26.37
N ALA A 18 -29.95 15.09 26.90
CA ALA A 18 -28.65 15.11 26.25
C ALA A 18 -28.84 14.45 24.89
N ILE A 19 -29.32 15.20 23.91
CA ILE A 19 -29.31 14.85 22.50
C ILE A 19 -27.85 14.79 22.17
N GLY A 20 -27.28 13.59 22.15
CA GLY A 20 -25.94 13.33 21.63
C GLY A 20 -25.90 13.92 20.23
N GLN A 21 -25.11 14.97 20.06
CA GLN A 21 -24.95 15.64 18.79
C GLN A 21 -24.55 14.57 17.76
N ALA A 22 -25.34 14.35 16.71
CA ALA A 22 -25.03 13.38 15.68
C ALA A 22 -23.64 13.68 15.11
N LYS A 23 -22.79 12.64 15.01
CA LYS A 23 -21.43 12.81 14.47
C LYS A 23 -21.52 13.36 13.05
N GLN A 24 -20.62 14.29 12.73
CA GLN A 24 -20.49 14.80 11.38
C GLN A 24 -19.88 13.73 10.48
N ARG A 25 -20.53 13.43 9.34
CA ARG A 25 -20.03 12.45 8.36
C ARG A 25 -18.82 12.99 7.61
N ILE A 26 -17.79 12.16 7.48
CA ILE A 26 -16.58 12.39 6.68
C ILE A 26 -16.52 11.34 5.58
N ASP A 27 -16.65 11.76 4.32
CA ASP A 27 -16.64 10.90 3.14
C ASP A 27 -15.34 10.97 2.35
N ARG A 28 -14.42 11.87 2.68
CA ARG A 28 -13.10 12.01 2.05
C ARG A 28 -12.03 12.29 3.09
N VAL A 29 -10.85 11.74 2.89
CA VAL A 29 -9.69 11.95 3.78
C VAL A 29 -9.32 13.43 3.92
N ALA A 30 -9.52 14.22 2.88
CA ALA A 30 -9.26 15.65 2.89
C ALA A 30 -10.15 16.45 3.84
N ASP A 31 -11.32 15.94 4.22
CA ASP A 31 -12.25 16.62 5.10
C ASP A 31 -11.96 16.35 6.60
N LEU A 32 -11.04 15.41 6.90
CA LEU A 32 -10.58 15.17 8.26
C LEU A 32 -9.88 16.42 8.85
N PRO A 33 -10.01 16.66 10.17
CA PRO A 33 -9.26 17.70 10.83
C PRO A 33 -7.76 17.42 10.80
N ARG A 34 -6.96 18.47 10.79
CA ARG A 34 -5.51 18.41 10.89
C ARG A 34 -5.06 19.11 12.17
N PHE A 35 -4.07 18.51 12.81
CA PHE A 35 -3.46 19.05 14.03
C PHE A 35 -1.94 19.16 13.82
N THR A 36 -1.32 19.99 14.64
CA THR A 36 0.13 20.19 14.64
C THR A 36 0.62 20.11 16.09
N TYR A 37 1.71 19.38 16.30
CA TYR A 37 2.28 19.14 17.62
C TYR A 37 3.70 19.67 17.65
N ALA A 38 3.96 20.59 18.57
CA ALA A 38 5.29 21.18 18.75
C ALA A 38 6.31 20.12 19.21
N VAL A 39 7.50 20.17 18.65
CA VAL A 39 8.63 19.34 19.05
C VAL A 39 9.82 20.24 19.36
N ASP A 40 10.18 20.30 20.64
CA ASP A 40 11.35 21.05 21.09
C ASP A 40 12.60 20.17 21.08
N GLY A 41 13.56 20.54 20.26
CA GLY A 41 14.83 19.84 20.09
C GLY A 41 14.75 18.61 19.17
N ARG A 42 15.43 17.54 19.56
CA ARG A 42 15.53 16.36 18.69
C ARG A 42 14.35 15.40 18.89
N VAL A 43 13.84 14.85 17.76
CA VAL A 43 12.80 13.81 17.77
C VAL A 43 13.28 12.56 18.53
N GLU A 44 14.57 12.23 18.44
CA GLU A 44 15.15 11.13 19.23
C GLU A 44 15.07 11.39 20.73
N ASP A 45 15.35 12.62 21.17
CA ASP A 45 15.25 12.99 22.58
C ASP A 45 13.79 12.93 23.06
N LEU A 46 12.85 13.40 22.23
CA LEU A 46 11.42 13.25 22.48
C LEU A 46 11.03 11.77 22.70
N ILE A 47 11.55 10.87 21.85
CA ILE A 47 11.26 9.43 21.95
C ILE A 47 11.89 8.82 23.20
N ARG A 48 13.11 9.20 23.58
CA ARG A 48 13.85 8.61 24.71
C ARG A 48 13.47 9.17 26.08
N ASP A 49 13.11 10.44 26.14
CA ASP A 49 12.68 11.10 27.39
C ASP A 49 11.20 10.85 27.67
N ASP A 50 10.91 10.12 28.75
CA ASP A 50 9.54 9.75 29.11
C ASP A 50 8.68 10.96 29.51
N ALA A 51 9.26 12.05 30.03
CA ALA A 51 8.49 13.24 30.42
C ALA A 51 8.07 14.06 29.18
N LYS A 52 9.02 14.30 28.28
CA LYS A 52 8.75 14.95 26.98
C LYS A 52 7.74 14.15 26.17
N PHE A 53 7.95 12.82 26.08
CA PHE A 53 7.03 11.94 25.36
C PHE A 53 5.62 11.98 25.93
N ARG A 54 5.44 11.95 27.27
CA ARG A 54 4.11 12.01 27.89
C ARG A 54 3.35 13.29 27.54
N ALA A 55 4.02 14.44 27.50
CA ALA A 55 3.39 15.71 27.12
C ALA A 55 2.90 15.66 25.66
N PHE A 56 3.77 15.27 24.73
CA PHE A 56 3.45 15.10 23.31
C PHE A 56 2.31 14.08 23.11
N ALA A 57 2.39 12.93 23.75
CA ALA A 57 1.41 11.86 23.67
C ALA A 57 0.02 12.29 24.17
N ALA A 58 -0.03 13.15 25.20
CA ALA A 58 -1.29 13.68 25.73
C ALA A 58 -2.02 14.57 24.72
N GLU A 59 -1.30 15.40 23.97
CA GLU A 59 -1.88 16.23 22.91
C GLU A 59 -2.40 15.38 21.76
N VAL A 60 -1.58 14.43 21.24
CA VAL A 60 -2.00 13.53 20.17
C VAL A 60 -3.23 12.72 20.58
N ARG A 61 -3.27 12.23 21.83
CA ARG A 61 -4.43 11.51 22.36
C ARG A 61 -5.69 12.36 22.34
N ARG A 62 -5.63 13.56 22.92
CA ARG A 62 -6.77 14.48 23.01
C ARG A 62 -7.40 14.71 21.64
N ASP A 63 -6.58 14.97 20.64
CA ASP A 63 -7.04 15.34 19.31
C ASP A 63 -7.55 14.11 18.53
N THR A 64 -6.93 12.95 18.74
CA THR A 64 -7.41 11.66 18.17
C THR A 64 -8.76 11.27 18.79
N GLU A 65 -8.91 11.35 20.13
CA GLU A 65 -10.17 11.08 20.82
C GLU A 65 -11.27 12.06 20.38
N SER A 66 -10.93 13.36 20.26
CA SER A 66 -11.85 14.39 19.76
C SER A 66 -12.31 14.09 18.32
N THR A 67 -11.41 13.66 17.45
CA THR A 67 -11.75 13.27 16.07
C THR A 67 -12.72 12.10 16.05
N LEU A 68 -12.42 11.03 16.76
CA LEU A 68 -13.29 9.85 16.84
C LEU A 68 -14.64 10.13 17.52
N ALA A 69 -14.70 11.12 18.42
CA ALA A 69 -15.95 11.50 19.09
C ALA A 69 -16.86 12.35 18.20
N LYS A 70 -16.29 13.26 17.40
CA LYS A 70 -17.05 14.24 16.61
C LYS A 70 -17.45 13.75 15.21
N TYR A 71 -16.65 12.84 14.62
CA TYR A 71 -16.81 12.47 13.23
C TYR A 71 -17.21 10.99 13.06
N ASP A 72 -18.09 10.76 12.08
CA ASP A 72 -18.41 9.45 11.52
C ASP A 72 -17.59 9.29 10.22
N ILE A 73 -16.50 8.53 10.31
CA ILE A 73 -15.52 8.38 9.22
C ILE A 73 -16.00 7.24 8.31
N ALA A 74 -16.20 7.52 7.02
CA ALA A 74 -16.69 6.54 6.06
C ALA A 74 -15.72 5.38 5.86
N ASP A 75 -14.40 5.67 5.86
CA ASP A 75 -13.37 4.64 5.70
C ASP A 75 -12.98 3.99 7.03
N LYS A 76 -13.28 2.71 7.15
CA LYS A 76 -12.94 1.92 8.34
C LYS A 76 -11.43 1.78 8.56
N ALA A 77 -10.61 1.84 7.49
CA ALA A 77 -9.17 1.76 7.63
C ALA A 77 -8.63 3.00 8.35
N THR A 78 -9.10 4.19 7.99
CA THR A 78 -8.75 5.43 8.68
C THR A 78 -9.21 5.41 10.14
N GLU A 79 -10.43 4.92 10.43
CA GLU A 79 -10.89 4.79 11.83
C GLU A 79 -10.02 3.80 12.62
N ARG A 80 -9.64 2.66 12.01
CA ARG A 80 -8.72 1.69 12.63
C ARG A 80 -7.34 2.29 12.92
N GLN A 81 -6.79 3.13 12.03
CA GLN A 81 -5.50 3.80 12.25
C GLN A 81 -5.54 4.74 13.46
N LEU A 82 -6.59 5.54 13.59
CA LEU A 82 -6.79 6.41 14.75
C LEU A 82 -6.91 5.61 16.05
N LEU A 83 -7.69 4.53 16.04
CA LEU A 83 -7.83 3.62 17.18
C LEU A 83 -6.50 2.92 17.51
N ALA A 84 -5.71 2.52 16.51
CA ALA A 84 -4.41 1.89 16.73
C ALA A 84 -3.42 2.84 17.43
N THR A 85 -3.44 4.13 17.07
CA THR A 85 -2.68 5.16 17.78
C THR A 85 -3.08 5.24 19.26
N LEU A 86 -4.38 5.22 19.57
CA LEU A 86 -4.85 5.21 20.95
C LEU A 86 -4.46 3.93 21.70
N VAL A 87 -4.54 2.77 21.06
CA VAL A 87 -4.09 1.50 21.66
C VAL A 87 -2.61 1.54 22.00
N GLN A 88 -1.76 2.05 21.10
CA GLN A 88 -0.32 2.20 21.39
C GLN A 88 -0.08 3.18 22.55
N LEU A 89 -0.78 4.29 22.60
CA LEU A 89 -0.71 5.26 23.70
C LEU A 89 -1.19 4.67 25.02
N ASP A 90 -2.23 3.83 25.01
CA ASP A 90 -2.74 3.14 26.19
C ASP A 90 -1.72 2.14 26.72
N MET A 91 -1.12 1.35 25.84
CA MET A 91 -0.04 0.43 26.17
C MET A 91 1.15 1.16 26.79
N LEU A 92 1.63 2.24 26.16
CA LEU A 92 2.78 3.02 26.62
C LEU A 92 2.53 3.72 27.98
N SER A 93 1.28 4.05 28.28
CA SER A 93 0.89 4.65 29.56
C SER A 93 0.45 3.64 30.63
N GLY A 94 0.51 2.33 30.35
CA GLY A 94 0.12 1.27 31.27
C GLY A 94 -1.40 1.11 31.45
N ARG A 95 -2.22 1.72 30.59
CA ARG A 95 -3.68 1.59 30.61
C ARG A 95 -4.12 0.34 29.82
N TYR A 96 -3.69 -0.82 30.30
CA TYR A 96 -3.81 -2.09 29.59
C TYR A 96 -5.26 -2.50 29.29
N ASP A 97 -6.19 -2.27 30.21
CA ASP A 97 -7.61 -2.57 29.98
C ASP A 97 -8.19 -1.71 28.84
N ALA A 98 -7.83 -0.41 28.79
CA ALA A 98 -8.24 0.46 27.69
C ALA A 98 -7.64 0.01 26.35
N ALA A 99 -6.37 -0.44 26.35
CA ALA A 99 -5.72 -0.98 25.16
C ALA A 99 -6.44 -2.24 24.64
N LEU A 100 -6.87 -3.14 25.52
CA LEU A 100 -7.63 -4.34 25.14
C LEU A 100 -8.99 -3.98 24.54
N VAL A 101 -9.72 -3.03 25.14
CA VAL A 101 -10.99 -2.52 24.60
C VAL A 101 -10.78 -1.86 23.24
N GLY A 102 -9.72 -1.06 23.08
CA GLY A 102 -9.36 -0.43 21.80
C GLY A 102 -9.04 -1.46 20.72
N ALA A 103 -8.27 -2.50 21.07
CA ALA A 103 -7.93 -3.59 20.16
C ALA A 103 -9.18 -4.37 19.70
N GLU A 104 -10.15 -4.57 20.59
CA GLU A 104 -11.42 -5.21 20.22
C GLU A 104 -12.27 -4.32 19.30
N ARG A 105 -12.30 -3.01 19.53
CA ARG A 105 -12.95 -2.07 18.60
C ARG A 105 -12.33 -2.14 17.20
N ILE A 106 -11.00 -2.19 17.11
CA ILE A 106 -10.30 -2.37 15.83
C ILE A 106 -10.73 -3.70 15.19
N ARG A 107 -10.77 -4.81 15.95
CA ARG A 107 -11.15 -6.13 15.45
C ARG A 107 -12.55 -6.14 14.84
N VAL A 108 -13.50 -5.46 15.45
CA VAL A 108 -14.89 -5.33 14.93
C VAL A 108 -14.92 -4.57 13.60
N LEU A 109 -14.04 -3.61 13.40
CA LEU A 109 -13.93 -2.83 12.16
C LEU A 109 -13.16 -3.56 11.05
N GLN A 110 -12.49 -4.66 11.36
CA GLN A 110 -11.78 -5.44 10.33
C GLN A 110 -12.76 -6.12 9.39
N GLU A 111 -12.37 -6.20 8.13
CA GLU A 111 -13.17 -6.82 7.09
C GLU A 111 -12.49 -8.07 6.53
N LYS A 112 -11.16 -8.07 6.41
CA LYS A 112 -10.39 -9.21 5.95
C LYS A 112 -10.40 -10.34 6.99
N PRO A 113 -10.58 -11.62 6.58
CA PRO A 113 -10.65 -12.74 7.52
C PRO A 113 -9.41 -12.88 8.42
N ALA A 114 -8.21 -12.76 7.86
CA ALA A 114 -6.95 -12.85 8.63
C ALA A 114 -6.86 -11.73 9.67
N ASP A 115 -7.15 -10.50 9.28
CA ASP A 115 -7.14 -9.34 10.18
C ASP A 115 -8.11 -9.52 11.36
N LYS A 116 -9.33 -10.05 11.11
CA LYS A 116 -10.30 -10.34 12.18
C LYS A 116 -9.79 -11.35 13.21
N LEU A 117 -9.03 -12.33 12.74
CA LEU A 117 -8.48 -13.40 13.59
C LEU A 117 -7.26 -12.91 14.40
N LEU A 118 -6.40 -12.11 13.79
CA LEU A 118 -5.10 -11.74 14.37
C LEU A 118 -5.12 -10.42 15.14
N THR A 119 -6.07 -9.52 14.87
CA THR A 119 -6.14 -8.21 15.55
C THR A 119 -6.18 -8.36 17.07
N GLY A 120 -5.31 -7.62 17.76
CA GLY A 120 -5.18 -7.59 19.21
C GLY A 120 -4.38 -8.75 19.81
N MET A 121 -3.91 -9.74 19.03
CA MET A 121 -3.11 -10.86 19.54
C MET A 121 -1.88 -10.38 20.32
N MET A 122 -1.08 -9.49 19.73
CA MET A 122 0.10 -8.93 20.39
C MET A 122 -0.26 -8.13 21.66
N THR A 123 -1.31 -7.30 21.60
CA THR A 123 -1.77 -6.55 22.77
C THR A 123 -2.16 -7.48 23.90
N ARG A 124 -2.95 -8.53 23.63
CA ARG A 124 -3.34 -9.55 24.63
C ARG A 124 -2.11 -10.27 25.20
N ALA A 125 -1.16 -10.68 24.34
CA ALA A 125 0.05 -11.39 24.78
C ALA A 125 0.92 -10.52 25.69
N ILE A 126 1.13 -9.25 25.34
CA ILE A 126 1.92 -8.31 26.15
C ILE A 126 1.22 -8.03 27.50
N VAL A 127 -0.09 -7.79 27.49
CA VAL A 127 -0.86 -7.52 28.72
C VAL A 127 -0.86 -8.74 29.65
N ALA A 128 -1.08 -9.93 29.13
CA ALA A 128 -1.00 -11.16 29.92
C ALA A 128 0.39 -11.38 30.53
N ALA A 129 1.46 -11.13 29.76
CA ALA A 129 2.83 -11.22 30.24
C ALA A 129 3.14 -10.16 31.31
N GLN A 130 2.64 -8.94 31.15
CA GLN A 130 2.83 -7.84 32.10
C GLN A 130 2.15 -8.17 33.46
N ASN A 131 0.99 -8.80 33.44
CA ASN A 131 0.29 -9.25 34.64
C ASN A 131 1.03 -10.40 35.35
N LYS A 132 1.78 -11.22 34.61
CA LYS A 132 2.55 -12.35 35.16
C LYS A 132 3.93 -11.94 35.66
N ALA A 133 4.59 -10.98 34.99
CA ALA A 133 5.94 -10.53 35.33
C ALA A 133 6.14 -9.09 34.84
N GLY A 134 6.41 -8.15 35.75
CA GLY A 134 6.60 -6.73 35.42
C GLY A 134 7.88 -6.42 34.62
N ASN A 135 8.90 -7.29 34.69
CA ASN A 135 10.15 -7.09 33.96
C ASN A 135 10.08 -7.68 32.56
N ARG A 136 10.00 -6.81 31.56
CA ARG A 136 9.84 -7.15 30.12
C ARG A 136 11.03 -7.93 29.54
N THR A 137 12.21 -7.88 30.16
CA THR A 137 13.40 -8.60 29.71
C THR A 137 13.57 -9.97 30.40
N SER A 138 12.70 -10.31 31.34
CA SER A 138 12.76 -11.60 32.03
C SER A 138 12.32 -12.76 31.12
N GLU A 139 12.85 -13.96 31.37
CA GLU A 139 12.41 -15.16 30.65
C GLU A 139 10.94 -15.48 30.93
N VAL A 140 10.46 -15.22 32.15
CA VAL A 140 9.04 -15.41 32.51
C VAL A 140 8.12 -14.55 31.65
N TYR A 141 8.52 -13.29 31.42
CA TYR A 141 7.76 -12.40 30.55
C TYR A 141 7.77 -12.87 29.10
N ARG A 142 8.95 -13.16 28.54
CA ARG A 142 9.08 -13.64 27.16
C ARG A 142 8.34 -14.97 26.95
N GLY A 143 8.48 -15.90 27.88
CA GLY A 143 7.76 -17.18 27.85
C GLY A 143 6.23 -17.00 27.89
N ALA A 144 5.72 -16.04 28.68
CA ALA A 144 4.30 -15.74 28.73
C ALA A 144 3.79 -15.17 27.40
N VAL A 145 4.55 -14.25 26.76
CA VAL A 145 4.20 -13.73 25.42
C VAL A 145 4.16 -14.86 24.39
N SER A 146 5.20 -15.69 24.33
CA SER A 146 5.27 -16.81 23.39
C SER A 146 4.09 -17.78 23.58
N HIS A 147 3.76 -18.12 24.81
CA HIS A 147 2.65 -19.03 25.14
C HIS A 147 1.30 -18.48 24.67
N VAL A 148 1.00 -17.21 24.99
CA VAL A 148 -0.29 -16.61 24.58
C VAL A 148 -0.40 -16.51 23.05
N ILE A 149 0.70 -16.17 22.35
CA ILE A 149 0.70 -16.16 20.88
C ILE A 149 0.45 -17.56 20.32
N ALA A 150 1.21 -18.57 20.81
CA ALA A 150 1.07 -19.94 20.34
C ALA A 150 -0.35 -20.48 20.56
N ASP A 151 -0.91 -20.29 21.76
CA ASP A 151 -2.28 -20.71 22.09
C ASP A 151 -3.33 -20.01 21.24
N THR A 152 -3.10 -18.72 20.92
CA THR A 152 -3.99 -17.96 20.03
C THR A 152 -3.96 -18.50 18.60
N LEU A 153 -2.76 -18.82 18.08
CA LEU A 153 -2.58 -19.28 16.71
C LEU A 153 -3.03 -20.72 16.48
N GLN A 154 -2.88 -21.59 17.50
CA GLN A 154 -3.13 -23.03 17.37
C GLN A 154 -4.53 -23.38 16.78
N PRO A 155 -5.65 -22.79 17.22
CA PRO A 155 -6.99 -23.11 16.71
C PRO A 155 -7.34 -22.39 15.40
N LEU A 156 -6.48 -21.46 14.91
CA LEU A 156 -6.82 -20.65 13.75
C LEU A 156 -6.55 -21.40 12.44
N PRO A 157 -7.35 -21.14 11.38
CA PRO A 157 -7.17 -21.76 10.08
C PRO A 157 -5.87 -21.25 9.44
N TYR A 158 -4.88 -22.13 9.33
CA TYR A 158 -3.54 -21.80 8.81
C TYR A 158 -3.57 -21.18 7.43
N ASP A 159 -4.37 -21.71 6.51
CA ASP A 159 -4.53 -21.23 5.14
C ASP A 159 -4.99 -19.76 5.09
N VAL A 160 -5.76 -19.31 6.07
CA VAL A 160 -6.23 -17.92 6.14
C VAL A 160 -5.13 -16.97 6.65
N ILE A 161 -4.35 -17.38 7.68
CA ILE A 161 -3.44 -16.47 8.38
C ILE A 161 -1.96 -16.63 8.01
N ALA A 162 -1.61 -17.62 7.19
CA ALA A 162 -0.21 -17.98 6.93
C ALA A 162 0.63 -16.83 6.39
N ASN A 163 0.10 -16.03 5.46
CA ASN A 163 0.83 -14.91 4.87
C ASN A 163 1.12 -13.84 5.92
N ASP A 164 0.13 -13.50 6.75
CA ASP A 164 0.28 -12.48 7.80
C ASP A 164 1.31 -12.91 8.86
N ILE A 165 1.36 -14.20 9.20
CA ILE A 165 2.39 -14.72 10.14
C ILE A 165 3.78 -14.70 9.51
N ARG A 166 3.93 -14.99 8.20
CA ARG A 166 5.20 -14.84 7.48
C ARG A 166 5.67 -13.39 7.49
N GLU A 167 4.78 -12.45 7.17
CA GLU A 167 5.06 -11.02 7.18
C GLU A 167 5.43 -10.53 8.60
N ALA A 168 4.71 -10.98 9.63
CA ALA A 168 5.02 -10.64 11.02
C ALA A 168 6.39 -11.16 11.45
N LYS A 169 6.76 -12.41 11.05
CA LYS A 169 8.09 -12.96 11.28
C LYS A 169 9.17 -12.15 10.58
N ALA A 170 9.01 -11.86 9.28
CA ALA A 170 9.96 -11.05 8.51
C ALA A 170 10.14 -9.64 9.09
N GLY A 171 9.04 -9.03 9.55
CA GLY A 171 9.06 -7.75 10.26
C GLY A 171 9.89 -7.81 11.54
N ALA A 172 9.74 -8.87 12.34
CA ALA A 172 10.54 -9.09 13.53
C ALA A 172 12.04 -9.32 13.18
N GLU A 173 12.34 -10.10 12.16
CA GLU A 173 13.71 -10.40 11.71
C GLU A 173 14.48 -9.15 11.29
N THR A 174 13.81 -8.22 10.62
CA THR A 174 14.41 -6.96 10.15
C THR A 174 14.35 -5.82 11.17
N LEU A 175 13.75 -6.03 12.35
CA LEU A 175 13.66 -5.00 13.39
C LEU A 175 15.03 -4.75 14.03
N GLY A 176 15.39 -3.46 14.19
CA GLY A 176 16.61 -3.03 14.85
C GLY A 176 16.47 -1.63 15.43
N GLU A 177 17.13 -1.36 16.56
CA GLU A 177 17.10 -0.03 17.20
C GLU A 177 17.61 1.05 16.25
N GLY A 178 18.74 0.80 15.57
CA GLY A 178 19.33 1.76 14.63
C GLY A 178 18.41 2.11 13.47
N ARG A 179 17.61 1.14 12.99
CA ARG A 179 16.57 1.41 11.98
C ARG A 179 15.46 2.32 12.51
N LEU A 180 14.98 2.07 13.73
CA LEU A 180 13.93 2.88 14.36
C LEU A 180 14.40 4.32 14.63
N ILE A 181 15.59 4.48 15.20
CA ILE A 181 16.18 5.78 15.49
C ILE A 181 16.61 6.48 14.19
N GLY A 182 17.11 5.74 13.20
CA GLY A 182 17.40 6.28 11.87
C GLY A 182 16.17 6.89 11.20
N ALA A 183 15.02 6.23 11.31
CA ALA A 183 13.76 6.79 10.82
C ALA A 183 13.39 8.10 11.54
N ALA A 184 13.60 8.19 12.86
CA ALA A 184 13.38 9.43 13.60
C ALA A 184 14.33 10.55 13.16
N ARG A 185 15.64 10.24 12.98
CA ARG A 185 16.67 11.22 12.62
C ARG A 185 16.58 11.68 11.16
N GLU A 186 16.34 10.75 10.23
CA GLU A 186 16.46 11.03 8.79
C GLU A 186 15.14 11.40 8.12
N ARG A 187 14.00 10.95 8.68
CA ARG A 187 12.68 11.29 8.13
C ARG A 187 11.95 12.37 8.90
N LEU A 188 11.97 12.32 10.24
CA LEU A 188 11.17 13.22 11.07
C LEU A 188 11.96 14.47 11.51
N GLN A 189 13.23 14.31 11.88
CA GLN A 189 14.05 15.43 12.34
C GLN A 189 14.17 16.57 11.32
N PRO A 190 14.44 16.32 10.01
CA PRO A 190 14.53 17.40 9.03
C PRO A 190 13.25 18.24 8.90
N ILE A 191 12.10 17.62 9.22
CA ILE A 191 10.79 18.30 9.23
C ILE A 191 10.70 19.20 10.48
N VAL A 192 11.06 18.65 11.63
CA VAL A 192 11.09 19.41 12.91
C VAL A 192 12.08 20.57 12.83
N ASP A 193 13.26 20.37 12.27
CA ASP A 193 14.27 21.42 12.10
C ASP A 193 13.75 22.61 11.27
N LYS A 194 12.88 22.34 10.31
CA LYS A 194 12.27 23.37 9.45
C LYS A 194 11.00 23.96 10.03
N ASN A 195 10.16 23.15 10.66
CA ASN A 195 8.79 23.53 11.06
C ASN A 195 8.61 23.72 12.58
N GLY A 196 9.53 23.22 13.40
CA GLY A 196 9.41 23.18 14.87
C GLY A 196 8.29 22.24 15.37
N SER A 197 7.71 21.42 14.49
CA SER A 197 6.52 20.63 14.81
C SER A 197 6.33 19.46 13.83
N LEU A 198 5.41 18.55 14.17
CA LEU A 198 4.93 17.48 13.31
C LEU A 198 3.40 17.55 13.18
N SER A 199 2.88 17.27 12.00
CA SER A 199 1.43 17.15 11.78
C SER A 199 0.83 15.91 12.43
N SER A 200 -0.50 15.87 12.50
CA SER A 200 -1.27 14.68 12.92
C SER A 200 -1.07 13.48 12.02
N ASP A 201 -0.54 13.65 10.81
CA ASP A 201 -0.20 12.56 9.90
C ASP A 201 1.18 11.94 10.22
N LEU A 202 2.11 12.72 10.74
CA LEU A 202 3.48 12.28 11.08
C LEU A 202 3.66 11.92 12.56
N ALA A 203 2.91 12.54 13.46
CA ALA A 203 2.99 12.30 14.91
C ALA A 203 2.79 10.81 15.29
N PRO A 204 1.90 10.03 14.66
CA PRO A 204 1.77 8.59 14.94
C PRO A 204 3.06 7.81 14.72
N SER A 205 3.96 8.25 13.83
CA SER A 205 5.27 7.61 13.63
C SER A 205 6.17 7.70 14.88
N VAL A 206 6.14 8.82 15.61
CA VAL A 206 6.87 8.98 16.89
C VAL A 206 6.35 7.97 17.91
N ILE A 207 5.03 7.83 18.00
CA ILE A 207 4.37 6.89 18.92
C ILE A 207 4.72 5.44 18.55
N ALA A 208 4.67 5.09 17.26
CA ALA A 208 5.00 3.76 16.77
C ALA A 208 6.47 3.39 17.03
N ILE A 209 7.40 4.34 16.84
CA ILE A 209 8.82 4.12 17.16
C ILE A 209 9.01 3.89 18.67
N LYS A 210 8.40 4.72 19.54
CA LYS A 210 8.44 4.55 20.99
C LYS A 210 7.84 3.19 21.39
N TYR A 211 6.71 2.82 20.82
CA TYR A 211 6.06 1.53 21.06
C TYR A 211 6.97 0.35 20.64
N ALA A 212 7.56 0.43 19.45
CA ALA A 212 8.45 -0.61 18.95
C ALA A 212 9.70 -0.77 19.83
N LEU A 213 10.33 0.33 20.27
CA LEU A 213 11.46 0.30 21.20
C LEU A 213 11.09 -0.29 22.56
N THR A 214 9.86 -0.01 23.02
CA THR A 214 9.40 -0.41 24.37
C THR A 214 8.94 -1.87 24.42
N TYR A 215 8.25 -2.35 23.39
CA TYR A 215 7.61 -3.66 23.39
C TYR A 215 8.14 -4.61 22.31
N SER A 216 8.24 -4.18 21.06
CA SER A 216 8.54 -5.09 19.96
C SER A 216 10.02 -5.49 19.93
N LEU A 217 10.93 -4.54 20.12
CA LEU A 217 12.38 -4.79 20.07
C LEU A 217 12.86 -5.75 21.18
N PRO A 218 12.44 -5.60 22.46
CA PRO A 218 12.80 -6.58 23.50
C PRO A 218 12.25 -7.98 23.26
N LEU A 219 11.16 -8.11 22.50
CA LEU A 219 10.50 -9.37 22.15
C LEU A 219 10.94 -9.94 20.80
N LYS A 220 11.84 -9.25 20.08
CA LYS A 220 12.24 -9.62 18.72
C LYS A 220 12.51 -11.13 18.56
N GLN A 221 13.44 -11.68 19.33
CA GLN A 221 13.79 -13.10 19.21
C GLN A 221 12.63 -14.02 19.59
N THR A 222 11.88 -13.68 20.64
CA THR A 222 10.68 -14.43 21.04
C THR A 222 9.65 -14.52 19.93
N LEU A 223 9.42 -13.41 19.20
CA LEU A 223 8.49 -13.37 18.07
C LEU A 223 8.99 -14.21 16.90
N ILE A 224 10.28 -14.10 16.54
CA ILE A 224 10.90 -14.90 15.48
C ILE A 224 10.73 -16.40 15.78
N ASP A 225 11.07 -16.82 17.00
CA ASP A 225 11.01 -18.22 17.40
C ASP A 225 9.57 -18.74 17.43
N THR A 226 8.64 -17.97 18.00
CA THR A 226 7.24 -18.36 18.13
C THR A 226 6.55 -18.48 16.75
N TYR A 227 6.71 -17.48 15.89
CA TYR A 227 6.16 -17.53 14.53
C TYR A 227 6.86 -18.58 13.68
N GLY A 228 8.19 -18.71 13.83
CA GLY A 228 8.97 -19.75 13.14
C GLY A 228 8.52 -21.16 13.50
N ALA A 229 8.30 -21.45 14.77
CA ALA A 229 7.78 -22.74 15.24
C ALA A 229 6.38 -23.03 14.69
N TYR A 230 5.49 -22.02 14.70
CA TYR A 230 4.16 -22.14 14.14
C TYR A 230 4.19 -22.45 12.64
N LEU A 231 4.96 -21.71 11.85
CA LEU A 231 5.12 -21.92 10.41
C LEU A 231 5.74 -23.28 10.07
N ALA A 232 6.71 -23.74 10.88
CA ALA A 232 7.36 -25.04 10.70
C ALA A 232 6.41 -26.22 10.99
N ALA A 233 5.49 -26.05 11.96
CA ALA A 233 4.50 -27.06 12.31
C ALA A 233 3.37 -27.19 11.25
N HIS A 234 3.15 -26.17 10.44
CA HIS A 234 2.03 -26.09 9.50
C HIS A 234 2.54 -25.93 8.05
N ARG A 235 3.36 -26.85 7.55
CA ARG A 235 3.88 -26.82 6.17
C ARG A 235 2.83 -27.31 5.16
N VAL A 236 1.75 -26.55 5.02
CA VAL A 236 0.73 -26.82 4.00
C VAL A 236 0.85 -25.76 2.91
N ASP A 237 1.07 -26.18 1.66
CA ASP A 237 1.00 -25.26 0.54
C ASP A 237 -0.45 -24.91 0.22
N LYS A 238 -0.72 -23.60 0.13
CA LYS A 238 -2.01 -23.12 -0.39
C LYS A 238 -2.20 -23.59 -1.84
N PRO A 239 -3.42 -23.96 -2.24
CA PRO A 239 -3.69 -24.34 -3.62
C PRO A 239 -3.41 -23.15 -4.56
N ASP A 240 -2.86 -23.44 -5.74
CA ASP A 240 -2.73 -22.45 -6.81
C ASP A 240 -3.94 -22.55 -7.74
N ILE A 241 -4.85 -21.59 -7.61
CA ILE A 241 -6.05 -21.53 -8.45
C ILE A 241 -5.78 -20.94 -9.83
N TRP A 242 -4.64 -20.25 -10.01
CA TRP A 242 -4.31 -19.53 -11.24
C TRP A 242 -3.81 -20.46 -12.33
N ALA A 243 -3.07 -21.52 -11.98
CA ALA A 243 -2.57 -22.52 -12.93
C ALA A 243 -3.69 -23.14 -13.78
N ALA A 244 -4.88 -23.35 -13.19
CA ALA A 244 -6.03 -23.90 -13.92
C ALA A 244 -6.78 -22.86 -14.79
N ARG A 245 -6.56 -21.57 -14.54
CA ARG A 245 -7.22 -20.44 -15.19
C ARG A 245 -6.36 -19.77 -16.25
N ASP A 246 -5.05 -19.92 -16.17
CA ASP A 246 -4.13 -19.29 -17.12
C ASP A 246 -4.27 -19.91 -18.51
N VAL A 247 -4.06 -19.08 -19.53
CA VAL A 247 -4.12 -19.48 -20.92
C VAL A 247 -3.01 -18.77 -21.70
N ALA A 248 -2.14 -19.55 -22.31
CA ALA A 248 -1.24 -19.04 -23.34
C ALA A 248 -1.91 -19.09 -24.72
N LEU A 249 -1.80 -18.01 -25.48
CA LEU A 249 -2.26 -18.00 -26.87
C LEU A 249 -1.26 -18.77 -27.75
N PRO A 250 -1.74 -19.70 -28.59
CA PRO A 250 -0.85 -20.42 -29.48
C PRO A 250 -0.33 -19.49 -30.59
N ALA A 251 0.97 -19.52 -30.81
CA ALA A 251 1.60 -18.83 -31.96
C ALA A 251 1.05 -19.37 -33.29
N GLY A 252 0.93 -18.47 -34.28
CA GLY A 252 0.52 -18.88 -35.65
C GLY A 252 -0.98 -19.08 -35.86
N LYS A 253 -1.84 -18.81 -34.84
CA LYS A 253 -3.32 -18.91 -34.99
C LYS A 253 -3.95 -17.75 -35.79
N GLY A 254 -3.15 -16.79 -36.25
CA GLY A 254 -3.66 -15.64 -37.02
C GLY A 254 -4.47 -14.65 -36.21
N TYR A 255 -4.27 -14.62 -34.89
CA TYR A 255 -4.84 -13.57 -34.04
C TYR A 255 -4.20 -12.21 -34.34
N ALA A 256 -4.90 -11.14 -34.02
CA ALA A 256 -4.45 -9.79 -34.30
C ALA A 256 -3.32 -9.36 -33.33
N PRO A 257 -2.30 -8.63 -33.81
CA PRO A 257 -1.36 -7.99 -32.90
C PRO A 257 -2.06 -6.92 -32.05
N VAL A 258 -1.70 -6.83 -30.77
CA VAL A 258 -2.26 -5.87 -29.81
C VAL A 258 -1.14 -5.09 -29.15
N THR A 259 -1.10 -3.78 -29.38
CA THR A 259 -0.13 -2.92 -28.70
C THR A 259 -0.62 -2.61 -27.28
N ILE A 260 0.24 -2.93 -26.31
CA ILE A 260 0.06 -2.56 -24.90
C ILE A 260 1.11 -1.53 -24.50
N ALA A 261 0.80 -0.69 -23.52
CA ALA A 261 1.76 0.21 -22.91
C ALA A 261 2.03 -0.16 -21.45
N ILE A 262 3.28 -0.14 -21.06
CA ILE A 262 3.70 -0.14 -19.66
C ILE A 262 4.02 1.31 -19.31
N TRP A 263 3.13 1.93 -18.56
CA TRP A 263 3.27 3.29 -18.03
C TRP A 263 3.76 3.19 -16.60
N ASP A 264 5.09 3.15 -16.43
CA ASP A 264 5.77 2.77 -15.20
C ASP A 264 7.22 3.31 -15.19
N SER A 265 8.10 2.82 -14.34
CA SER A 265 9.51 3.23 -14.20
C SER A 265 10.42 2.87 -15.39
N GLY A 266 9.88 2.25 -16.43
CA GLY A 266 10.62 1.83 -17.63
C GLY A 266 10.83 0.32 -17.69
N VAL A 267 11.35 -0.16 -18.83
CA VAL A 267 11.45 -1.59 -19.13
C VAL A 267 12.80 -1.91 -19.79
N ASP A 268 13.48 -2.96 -19.34
CA ASP A 268 14.63 -3.55 -20.07
C ASP A 268 14.12 -4.28 -21.31
N THR A 269 14.05 -3.57 -22.43
CA THR A 269 13.47 -4.06 -23.69
C THR A 269 14.20 -5.25 -24.28
N ARG A 270 15.48 -5.45 -23.94
CA ARG A 270 16.31 -6.57 -24.42
C ARG A 270 15.77 -7.94 -23.97
N LEU A 271 14.97 -7.95 -22.91
CA LEU A 271 14.35 -9.16 -22.36
C LEU A 271 13.11 -9.61 -23.15
N PHE A 272 12.59 -8.75 -24.02
CA PHE A 272 11.32 -8.98 -24.74
C PHE A 272 11.48 -8.90 -26.25
N PRO A 273 12.44 -9.66 -26.85
CA PRO A 273 12.66 -9.61 -28.30
C PRO A 273 11.38 -10.02 -29.05
N GLY A 274 11.05 -9.27 -30.10
CA GLY A 274 9.83 -9.50 -30.90
C GLY A 274 8.54 -8.90 -30.34
N HIS A 275 8.54 -8.42 -29.09
CA HIS A 275 7.40 -7.68 -28.52
C HIS A 275 7.53 -6.16 -28.67
N VAL A 276 8.73 -5.62 -28.63
CA VAL A 276 8.97 -4.18 -28.59
C VAL A 276 8.58 -3.52 -29.92
N VAL A 277 7.75 -2.48 -29.85
CA VAL A 277 7.48 -1.60 -30.98
C VAL A 277 8.70 -0.72 -31.22
N MET A 278 9.17 -0.67 -32.47
CA MET A 278 10.34 0.12 -32.84
C MET A 278 9.87 1.40 -33.56
N ASP A 279 10.42 2.55 -33.14
CA ASP A 279 10.30 3.82 -33.83
C ASP A 279 11.69 4.27 -34.30
N THR A 280 11.87 4.39 -35.62
CA THR A 280 13.16 4.79 -36.24
C THR A 280 14.38 3.97 -35.75
N GLY A 281 14.18 2.65 -35.55
CA GLY A 281 15.25 1.73 -35.13
C GLY A 281 15.55 1.71 -33.63
N LYS A 282 14.75 2.40 -32.80
CA LYS A 282 14.83 2.39 -31.34
C LYS A 282 13.50 1.94 -30.73
N PRO A 283 13.50 1.42 -29.49
CA PRO A 283 12.25 1.18 -28.78
C PRO A 283 11.35 2.43 -28.74
N ALA A 284 10.05 2.25 -28.96
CA ALA A 284 9.07 3.33 -28.84
C ALA A 284 8.86 3.68 -27.37
N VAL A 285 9.45 4.78 -26.94
CA VAL A 285 9.47 5.27 -25.55
C VAL A 285 9.10 6.74 -25.51
N ILE A 286 8.22 7.10 -24.57
CA ILE A 286 8.10 8.46 -24.06
C ILE A 286 8.55 8.48 -22.61
N ALA A 287 9.36 9.46 -22.23
CA ALA A 287 9.97 9.50 -20.90
C ALA A 287 10.04 10.94 -20.36
N PHE A 288 9.79 11.06 -19.05
CA PHE A 288 10.04 12.29 -18.31
C PHE A 288 10.85 11.96 -17.05
N ASP A 289 11.70 12.93 -16.65
CA ASP A 289 12.46 12.83 -15.40
C ASP A 289 11.60 13.20 -14.18
N ARG A 290 12.15 13.06 -12.95
CA ARG A 290 11.42 13.38 -11.72
C ARG A 290 11.06 14.87 -11.57
N PHE A 291 11.69 15.75 -12.36
CA PHE A 291 11.35 17.17 -12.48
C PHE A 291 10.32 17.43 -13.58
N SER A 292 9.76 16.37 -14.16
CA SER A 292 8.79 16.43 -15.27
C SER A 292 9.33 17.07 -16.55
N ASN A 293 10.63 17.03 -16.77
CA ASN A 293 11.23 17.42 -18.04
C ASN A 293 11.33 16.23 -18.99
N PRO A 294 11.25 16.44 -20.32
CA PRO A 294 11.47 15.38 -21.29
C PRO A 294 12.82 14.68 -21.07
N ALA A 295 12.79 13.38 -21.06
CA ALA A 295 13.97 12.54 -20.84
C ALA A 295 14.09 11.47 -21.93
N SER A 296 15.16 10.67 -21.88
CA SER A 296 15.44 9.60 -22.82
C SER A 296 15.80 8.30 -22.08
N GLY A 297 15.74 7.18 -22.80
CA GLY A 297 16.05 5.87 -22.27
C GLY A 297 14.81 5.11 -21.84
N GLU A 298 14.88 3.80 -21.99
CA GLU A 298 13.79 2.86 -21.75
C GLU A 298 13.66 2.42 -20.28
N LEU A 299 14.74 2.61 -19.50
CA LEU A 299 14.82 2.33 -18.07
C LEU A 299 15.03 3.62 -17.29
N MET A 300 14.52 3.65 -16.07
CA MET A 300 14.86 4.66 -15.08
C MET A 300 16.39 4.70 -14.87
N PRO A 301 17.03 5.87 -14.82
CA PRO A 301 18.47 5.97 -14.68
C PRO A 301 18.94 5.57 -13.28
N ILE A 302 20.07 4.86 -13.21
CA ILE A 302 20.81 4.65 -11.96
C ILE A 302 21.91 5.74 -11.89
N PRO A 303 22.02 6.50 -10.78
CA PRO A 303 23.12 7.44 -10.55
C PRO A 303 24.48 6.80 -10.77
N ALA A 304 25.44 7.57 -11.33
CA ALA A 304 26.72 7.02 -11.76
C ALA A 304 27.53 6.39 -10.62
N ASP A 305 27.45 6.94 -9.43
CA ASP A 305 28.09 6.47 -8.20
C ASP A 305 27.45 5.20 -7.63
N LEU A 306 26.18 4.93 -7.95
CA LEU A 306 25.45 3.74 -7.49
C LEU A 306 25.47 2.59 -8.49
N LYS A 307 25.95 2.77 -9.73
CA LYS A 307 25.95 1.71 -10.76
C LYS A 307 26.66 0.44 -10.31
N ASN A 308 27.76 0.57 -9.61
CA ASN A 308 28.53 -0.58 -9.12
C ASN A 308 27.84 -1.32 -7.97
N ARG A 309 26.81 -0.73 -7.36
CA ARG A 309 26.05 -1.31 -6.26
C ARG A 309 24.77 -2.04 -6.71
N VAL A 310 24.43 -1.97 -7.99
CA VAL A 310 23.23 -2.63 -8.54
C VAL A 310 23.15 -4.13 -8.19
N PRO A 311 24.24 -4.93 -8.26
CA PRO A 311 24.17 -6.34 -7.83
C PRO A 311 23.79 -6.51 -6.37
N GLU A 312 24.33 -5.68 -5.46
CA GLU A 312 24.00 -5.68 -4.04
C GLU A 312 22.55 -5.25 -3.79
N MET A 313 22.08 -4.19 -4.47
CA MET A 313 20.69 -3.74 -4.40
C MET A 313 19.70 -4.83 -4.81
N LYS A 314 19.99 -5.55 -5.91
CA LYS A 314 19.19 -6.71 -6.36
C LYS A 314 19.16 -7.82 -5.31
N SER A 315 20.33 -8.16 -4.76
CA SER A 315 20.46 -9.18 -3.72
C SER A 315 19.62 -8.82 -2.48
N ARG A 316 19.66 -7.56 -2.05
CA ARG A 316 18.86 -7.08 -0.91
C ARG A 316 17.36 -7.17 -1.17
N LEU A 317 16.88 -6.75 -2.35
CA LEU A 317 15.45 -6.88 -2.68
C LEU A 317 15.01 -8.34 -2.76
N LYS A 318 15.86 -9.21 -3.31
CA LYS A 318 15.61 -10.67 -3.27
C LYS A 318 15.53 -11.17 -1.83
N GLY A 319 16.46 -10.77 -0.97
CA GLY A 319 16.46 -11.14 0.44
C GLY A 319 15.18 -10.67 1.18
N PHE A 320 14.69 -9.47 0.91
CA PHE A 320 13.39 -9.03 1.44
C PHE A 320 12.23 -9.89 0.95
N SER A 321 12.18 -10.21 -0.33
CA SER A 321 11.17 -11.10 -0.90
C SER A 321 11.22 -12.50 -0.28
N ASP A 322 12.42 -13.04 -0.11
CA ASP A 322 12.63 -14.35 0.49
C ASP A 322 12.17 -14.37 1.97
N LEU A 323 12.48 -13.31 2.74
CA LEU A 323 11.99 -13.17 4.12
C LEU A 323 10.46 -13.15 4.20
N GLN A 324 9.81 -12.38 3.34
CA GLN A 324 8.34 -12.32 3.27
C GLN A 324 7.73 -13.68 2.88
N SER A 325 8.46 -14.45 2.09
CA SER A 325 8.07 -15.80 1.67
C SER A 325 8.43 -16.89 2.69
N ASN A 326 9.12 -16.53 3.79
CA ASN A 326 9.71 -17.46 4.75
C ASN A 326 10.64 -18.48 4.07
N ILE A 327 11.46 -18.00 3.13
CA ILE A 327 12.48 -18.77 2.42
C ILE A 327 13.83 -18.46 3.06
N ASP A 328 14.53 -19.51 3.52
CA ASP A 328 15.91 -19.41 3.99
C ASP A 328 16.85 -19.39 2.77
N SER A 329 17.43 -18.22 2.52
CA SER A 329 18.43 -18.01 1.46
C SER A 329 19.62 -17.21 2.02
N PRO A 330 20.77 -17.23 1.34
CA PRO A 330 21.88 -16.33 1.67
C PRO A 330 21.45 -14.87 1.67
N GLU A 331 20.66 -14.45 0.67
CA GLU A 331 20.16 -13.08 0.52
C GLU A 331 19.20 -12.69 1.67
N ALA A 332 18.32 -13.62 2.11
CA ALA A 332 17.46 -13.41 3.27
C ALA A 332 18.28 -13.21 4.54
N SER A 333 19.33 -14.03 4.74
CA SER A 333 20.23 -13.94 5.89
C SER A 333 21.00 -12.61 5.88
N ASP A 334 21.50 -12.18 4.73
CA ASP A 334 22.23 -10.91 4.56
C ASP A 334 21.32 -9.71 4.87
N VAL A 335 20.08 -9.70 4.36
CA VAL A 335 19.12 -8.62 4.63
C VAL A 335 18.73 -8.57 6.10
N LYS A 336 18.47 -9.71 6.72
CA LYS A 336 18.19 -9.81 8.16
C LYS A 336 19.30 -9.20 8.98
N GLN A 337 20.56 -9.57 8.69
CA GLN A 337 21.72 -9.00 9.36
C GLN A 337 21.85 -7.51 9.08
N PHE A 338 21.81 -7.11 7.81
CA PHE A 338 21.93 -5.71 7.37
C PHE A 338 20.92 -4.79 8.08
N MET A 339 19.63 -5.13 8.04
CA MET A 339 18.58 -4.30 8.61
C MET A 339 18.59 -4.29 10.13
N SER A 340 18.90 -5.42 10.76
CA SER A 340 18.91 -5.53 12.23
C SER A 340 20.10 -4.84 12.89
N THR A 341 21.21 -4.69 12.17
CA THR A 341 22.44 -4.03 12.64
C THR A 341 22.66 -2.64 12.02
N LEU A 342 21.70 -2.16 11.23
CA LEU A 342 21.77 -0.85 10.57
C LEU A 342 22.00 0.26 11.60
N LYS A 343 23.02 1.08 11.39
CA LYS A 343 23.26 2.26 12.23
C LYS A 343 22.33 3.41 11.81
N PRO A 344 21.90 4.27 12.76
CA PRO A 344 21.02 5.41 12.44
C PRO A 344 21.54 6.27 11.30
N ASP A 345 22.80 6.60 11.28
CA ASP A 345 23.41 7.46 10.26
C ASP A 345 23.52 6.81 8.87
N ALA A 346 23.37 5.49 8.77
CA ALA A 346 23.34 4.77 7.50
C ALA A 346 21.90 4.59 6.96
N TYR A 347 20.88 4.97 7.74
CA TYR A 347 19.48 4.72 7.42
C TYR A 347 19.04 5.35 6.10
N LYS A 348 19.37 6.66 5.92
CA LYS A 348 19.00 7.40 4.71
C LYS A 348 19.48 6.67 3.45
N ASN A 349 20.80 6.44 3.36
CA ASN A 349 21.39 5.80 2.18
C ASN A 349 20.81 4.40 1.95
N ALA A 350 20.62 3.62 3.01
CA ALA A 350 20.07 2.27 2.90
C ALA A 350 18.65 2.26 2.33
N ILE A 351 17.80 3.17 2.79
CA ILE A 351 16.40 3.24 2.35
C ILE A 351 16.29 3.83 0.94
N GLU A 352 17.07 4.86 0.62
CA GLU A 352 17.10 5.47 -0.71
C GLU A 352 17.63 4.48 -1.77
N GLU A 353 18.66 3.69 -1.46
CA GLU A 353 19.13 2.63 -2.35
C GLU A 353 18.10 1.53 -2.59
N LEU A 354 17.37 1.13 -1.54
CA LEU A 354 16.30 0.16 -1.68
C LEU A 354 15.12 0.71 -2.49
N GLY A 355 14.76 1.98 -2.29
CA GLY A 355 13.75 2.69 -3.08
C GLY A 355 14.14 2.73 -4.56
N LEU A 356 15.34 3.25 -4.86
CA LEU A 356 15.88 3.31 -6.22
C LEU A 356 15.89 1.93 -6.91
N ALA A 357 16.35 0.90 -6.20
CA ALA A 357 16.40 -0.45 -6.74
C ALA A 357 14.99 -1.00 -7.03
N GLY A 358 14.04 -0.76 -6.12
CA GLY A 358 12.65 -1.15 -6.30
C GLY A 358 12.04 -0.50 -7.53
N ASP A 359 12.14 0.81 -7.64
CA ASP A 359 11.61 1.58 -8.77
C ASP A 359 12.26 1.15 -10.10
N TRP A 360 13.61 1.02 -10.11
CA TRP A 360 14.34 0.62 -11.32
C TRP A 360 13.94 -0.76 -11.85
N MET A 361 13.57 -1.71 -10.97
CA MET A 361 13.16 -3.06 -11.39
C MET A 361 11.69 -3.15 -11.74
N HIS A 362 10.85 -2.27 -11.20
CA HIS A 362 9.41 -2.41 -11.13
C HIS A 362 8.76 -2.53 -12.52
N GLY A 363 8.99 -1.59 -13.43
CA GLY A 363 8.35 -1.61 -14.75
C GLY A 363 8.76 -2.80 -15.62
N THR A 364 10.00 -3.31 -15.48
CA THR A 364 10.42 -4.54 -16.18
C THR A 364 9.69 -5.76 -15.64
N HIS A 365 9.55 -5.85 -14.32
CA HIS A 365 8.80 -6.93 -13.67
C HIS A 365 7.33 -6.93 -14.13
N VAL A 366 6.69 -5.80 -14.13
CA VAL A 366 5.33 -5.56 -14.62
C VAL A 366 5.19 -5.96 -16.09
N ALA A 367 6.14 -5.57 -16.95
CA ALA A 367 6.15 -5.94 -18.38
C ALA A 367 6.19 -7.45 -18.59
N GLY A 368 7.01 -8.17 -17.82
CA GLY A 368 7.08 -9.63 -17.90
C GLY A 368 5.74 -10.31 -17.62
N ILE A 369 4.99 -9.81 -16.63
CA ILE A 369 3.64 -10.32 -16.32
C ILE A 369 2.66 -9.99 -17.46
N ALA A 370 2.67 -8.75 -17.95
CA ALA A 370 1.74 -8.29 -18.96
C ALA A 370 1.91 -9.00 -20.32
N LEU A 371 3.12 -9.46 -20.63
CA LEU A 371 3.45 -10.14 -21.90
C LEU A 371 3.33 -11.67 -21.82
N ALA A 372 3.22 -12.25 -20.64
CA ALA A 372 3.27 -13.69 -20.42
C ALA A 372 2.27 -14.47 -21.29
N GLY A 373 2.76 -15.47 -22.05
CA GLY A 373 1.91 -16.36 -22.87
C GLY A 373 1.10 -15.66 -23.96
N ASN A 374 1.50 -14.45 -24.40
CA ASN A 374 0.81 -13.73 -25.49
C ASN A 374 1.78 -13.31 -26.62
N PRO A 375 2.03 -14.16 -27.61
CA PRO A 375 2.93 -13.84 -28.72
C PRO A 375 2.44 -12.71 -29.64
N TYR A 376 1.20 -12.28 -29.49
CA TYR A 376 0.60 -11.19 -30.27
C TYR A 376 0.71 -9.82 -29.60
N ALA A 377 1.10 -9.78 -28.32
CA ALA A 377 1.30 -8.50 -27.63
C ALA A 377 2.50 -7.73 -28.22
N ARG A 378 2.35 -6.42 -28.35
CA ARG A 378 3.40 -5.48 -28.73
C ARG A 378 3.54 -4.41 -27.65
N LEU A 379 4.76 -4.06 -27.30
CA LEU A 379 5.08 -3.23 -26.16
C LEU A 379 5.54 -1.85 -26.59
N VAL A 380 4.94 -0.81 -26.01
CA VAL A 380 5.48 0.55 -25.95
C VAL A 380 5.66 0.97 -24.49
N ILE A 381 6.49 1.97 -24.23
CA ILE A 381 6.90 2.34 -22.89
C ILE A 381 6.56 3.81 -22.62
N GLY A 382 5.81 4.03 -21.54
CA GLY A 382 5.68 5.35 -20.92
C GLY A 382 6.51 5.36 -19.64
N ARG A 383 7.71 5.92 -19.68
CA ARG A 383 8.62 5.91 -18.53
C ARG A 383 8.43 7.12 -17.64
N ILE A 384 8.12 6.86 -16.37
CA ILE A 384 8.16 7.82 -15.27
C ILE A 384 9.48 7.63 -14.52
N GLU A 385 10.14 8.70 -14.12
CA GLU A 385 11.20 8.64 -13.13
C GLU A 385 10.60 8.97 -11.77
N PHE A 386 10.41 7.96 -10.93
CA PHE A 386 9.90 8.12 -9.58
C PHE A 386 10.97 8.72 -8.67
N ASP A 387 10.54 9.51 -7.68
CA ASP A 387 11.43 10.02 -6.65
C ASP A 387 11.66 8.96 -5.57
N TRP A 388 12.87 8.47 -5.50
CA TRP A 388 13.33 7.46 -4.55
C TRP A 388 13.99 8.06 -3.29
N HIS A 389 14.06 9.39 -3.17
CA HIS A 389 14.66 10.06 -2.03
C HIS A 389 13.74 9.95 -0.79
N LEU A 390 14.35 9.94 0.37
CA LEU A 390 13.65 9.86 1.66
C LEU A 390 12.82 11.12 1.95
N LEU A 391 13.29 12.25 1.48
CA LEU A 391 12.59 13.53 1.47
C LEU A 391 12.37 13.96 0.02
N PRO A 392 11.27 14.61 -0.32
CA PRO A 392 10.93 14.92 -1.71
C PRO A 392 12.01 15.72 -2.46
N ASP A 393 12.41 15.23 -3.62
CA ASP A 393 13.29 15.91 -4.58
C ASP A 393 12.81 15.65 -6.03
N PRO A 394 12.08 16.58 -6.65
CA PRO A 394 11.80 17.96 -6.20
C PRO A 394 10.69 18.09 -5.17
N CYS A 395 10.70 19.21 -4.46
CA CYS A 395 9.57 19.61 -3.63
C CYS A 395 8.36 19.96 -4.49
N PRO A 396 7.12 19.70 -4.01
CA PRO A 396 5.91 20.07 -4.74
C PRO A 396 5.83 21.58 -5.00
N SER A 397 5.41 21.93 -6.22
CA SER A 397 5.18 23.31 -6.61
C SER A 397 4.06 23.40 -7.66
N MET A 398 3.51 24.58 -7.85
CA MET A 398 2.51 24.84 -8.90
C MET A 398 3.09 24.50 -10.27
N GLU A 399 4.31 24.94 -10.54
CA GLU A 399 4.97 24.71 -11.81
C GLU A 399 5.22 23.22 -12.09
N LEU A 400 5.59 22.44 -11.07
CA LEU A 400 5.74 20.99 -11.19
C LEU A 400 4.39 20.33 -11.49
N ALA A 401 3.34 20.67 -10.73
CA ALA A 401 1.99 20.13 -10.94
C ALA A 401 1.44 20.41 -12.35
N GLU A 402 1.74 21.61 -12.88
CA GLU A 402 1.34 21.99 -14.25
C GLU A 402 2.17 21.25 -15.32
N ARG A 403 3.48 21.00 -15.06
CA ARG A 403 4.29 20.17 -15.97
C ARG A 403 3.79 18.73 -15.98
N ASP A 404 3.54 18.16 -14.83
CA ASP A 404 2.96 16.81 -14.69
C ASP A 404 1.64 16.70 -15.45
N ALA A 405 0.77 17.70 -15.28
CA ALA A 405 -0.50 17.75 -15.99
C ALA A 405 -0.34 17.75 -17.53
N ARG A 406 0.63 18.48 -18.06
CA ARG A 406 0.94 18.46 -19.50
C ARG A 406 1.51 17.10 -19.94
N ASN A 407 2.36 16.51 -19.12
CA ASN A 407 2.96 15.21 -19.40
C ASN A 407 1.93 14.08 -19.46
N MET A 408 0.88 14.12 -18.61
CA MET A 408 -0.22 13.14 -18.66
C MET A 408 -0.86 13.10 -20.07
N GLN A 409 -1.13 14.27 -20.67
CA GLN A 409 -1.65 14.34 -22.03
C GLN A 409 -0.64 13.82 -23.04
N SER A 410 0.64 14.17 -22.89
CA SER A 410 1.72 13.74 -23.79
C SER A 410 1.87 12.22 -23.83
N TYR A 411 1.80 11.55 -22.66
CA TYR A 411 1.78 10.10 -22.59
C TYR A 411 0.62 9.50 -23.36
N VAL A 412 -0.60 9.97 -23.13
CA VAL A 412 -1.80 9.43 -23.81
C VAL A 412 -1.78 9.70 -25.31
N ASP A 413 -1.31 10.85 -25.76
CA ASP A 413 -1.16 11.14 -27.20
C ASP A 413 -0.10 10.24 -27.85
N PHE A 414 1.00 9.95 -27.15
CA PHE A 414 1.98 8.99 -27.60
C PHE A 414 1.39 7.57 -27.70
N PHE A 415 0.60 7.15 -26.73
CA PHE A 415 -0.09 5.86 -26.78
C PHE A 415 -1.07 5.76 -27.93
N LYS A 416 -1.84 6.81 -28.19
CA LYS A 416 -2.75 6.89 -29.36
C LYS A 416 -1.99 6.80 -30.68
N LYS A 417 -0.87 7.56 -30.81
CA LYS A 417 0.00 7.54 -32.01
C LYS A 417 0.53 6.14 -32.32
N ASN A 418 0.86 5.37 -31.28
CA ASN A 418 1.43 4.01 -31.42
C ASN A 418 0.35 2.90 -31.44
N GLY A 419 -0.93 3.24 -31.55
CA GLY A 419 -2.01 2.27 -31.67
C GLY A 419 -2.21 1.42 -30.41
N VAL A 420 -1.87 1.95 -29.23
CA VAL A 420 -2.06 1.25 -27.95
C VAL A 420 -3.53 0.96 -27.70
N ARG A 421 -3.83 -0.24 -27.24
CA ARG A 421 -5.17 -0.69 -26.89
C ARG A 421 -5.37 -0.91 -25.39
N VAL A 422 -4.31 -1.24 -24.67
CA VAL A 422 -4.34 -1.45 -23.21
C VAL A 422 -3.12 -0.80 -22.58
N VAL A 423 -3.31 -0.09 -21.48
CA VAL A 423 -2.24 0.56 -20.70
C VAL A 423 -2.24 -0.01 -19.30
N ASN A 424 -1.07 -0.43 -18.81
CA ASN A 424 -0.86 -0.74 -17.40
C ASN A 424 -0.40 0.50 -16.64
N MET A 425 -1.01 0.76 -15.49
CA MET A 425 -0.62 1.83 -14.55
C MET A 425 -0.47 1.22 -13.16
N SER A 426 0.76 0.77 -12.84
CA SER A 426 1.09 0.21 -11.53
C SER A 426 1.73 1.27 -10.62
N TRP A 427 1.13 2.45 -10.59
CA TRP A 427 1.53 3.60 -9.78
C TRP A 427 0.29 4.35 -9.30
N GLY A 428 0.48 5.22 -8.30
CA GLY A 428 -0.61 6.03 -7.76
C GLY A 428 -0.10 7.14 -6.86
N GLY A 429 -1.02 7.98 -6.43
CA GLY A 429 -0.79 9.06 -5.48
C GLY A 429 -2.08 9.70 -5.02
N SER A 430 -2.06 10.31 -3.86
CA SER A 430 -3.23 10.92 -3.22
C SER A 430 -2.98 12.37 -2.83
N VAL A 431 -4.05 13.09 -2.48
CA VAL A 431 -3.93 14.44 -1.93
C VAL A 431 -3.11 14.46 -0.65
N LYS A 432 -3.17 13.38 0.14
CA LYS A 432 -2.43 13.26 1.41
C LYS A 432 -0.92 13.13 1.19
N ASP A 433 -0.50 12.46 0.13
CA ASP A 433 0.93 12.34 -0.21
C ASP A 433 1.51 13.72 -0.55
N ILE A 434 0.77 14.54 -1.30
CA ILE A 434 1.19 15.91 -1.61
C ILE A 434 1.22 16.77 -0.34
N GLU A 435 0.23 16.66 0.55
CA GLU A 435 0.19 17.39 1.82
C GLU A 435 1.40 17.05 2.70
N THR A 436 1.75 15.76 2.78
CA THR A 436 2.93 15.28 3.50
C THR A 436 4.23 15.79 2.86
N ALA A 437 4.34 15.76 1.55
CA ALA A 437 5.52 16.27 0.83
C ALA A 437 5.68 17.81 1.02
N LEU A 438 4.60 18.57 1.05
CA LEU A 438 4.63 20.00 1.37
C LEU A 438 5.15 20.25 2.78
N GLU A 439 4.73 19.46 3.77
CA GLU A 439 5.25 19.54 5.14
C GLU A 439 6.74 19.22 5.20
N GLN A 440 7.19 18.17 4.53
CA GLN A 440 8.59 17.76 4.45
C GLN A 440 9.48 18.82 3.81
N CYS A 441 8.92 19.59 2.88
CA CYS A 441 9.58 20.69 2.19
C CYS A 441 9.42 22.06 2.89
N ASN A 442 8.70 22.13 4.00
CA ASN A 442 8.34 23.39 4.68
C ASN A 442 7.61 24.39 3.77
N ILE A 443 6.70 23.89 2.94
CA ILE A 443 5.85 24.70 2.07
C ILE A 443 4.47 24.82 2.69
N GLY A 444 3.95 26.05 2.78
CA GLY A 444 2.74 26.39 3.53
C GLY A 444 3.02 26.59 5.03
N LYS A 445 2.68 27.79 5.53
CA LYS A 445 2.99 28.21 6.90
C LYS A 445 2.06 27.59 7.94
N THR A 446 0.84 27.25 7.51
CA THR A 446 -0.17 26.65 8.39
C THR A 446 -0.65 25.33 7.79
N THR A 447 -1.28 24.50 8.61
CA THR A 447 -1.89 23.24 8.17
C THR A 447 -2.97 23.48 7.11
N GLU A 448 -3.79 24.54 7.29
CA GLU A 448 -4.84 24.94 6.35
C GLU A 448 -4.26 25.36 5.00
N GLU A 449 -3.16 26.13 5.02
CA GLU A 449 -2.45 26.53 3.80
C GLU A 449 -1.89 25.32 3.07
N ARG A 450 -1.21 24.39 3.77
CA ARG A 450 -0.70 23.14 3.18
C ARG A 450 -1.82 22.30 2.57
N LYS A 451 -2.91 22.15 3.30
CA LYS A 451 -4.10 21.42 2.83
C LYS A 451 -4.69 22.04 1.56
N ALA A 452 -4.77 23.37 1.49
CA ALA A 452 -5.26 24.09 0.32
C ALA A 452 -4.32 23.94 -0.89
N LEU A 453 -3.00 24.05 -0.69
CA LEU A 453 -2.00 23.86 -1.73
C LEU A 453 -2.02 22.41 -2.24
N ALA A 454 -2.04 21.42 -1.33
CA ALA A 454 -2.12 20.01 -1.70
C ALA A 454 -3.37 19.71 -2.55
N ARG A 455 -4.53 20.24 -2.14
CA ARG A 455 -5.78 20.13 -2.91
C ARG A 455 -5.62 20.74 -4.29
N THR A 456 -5.04 21.91 -4.40
CA THR A 456 -4.86 22.61 -5.68
C THR A 456 -3.97 21.79 -6.62
N TYR A 457 -2.82 21.32 -6.15
CA TYR A 457 -1.89 20.55 -6.98
C TYR A 457 -2.47 19.21 -7.37
N PHE A 458 -3.13 18.53 -6.43
CA PHE A 458 -3.80 17.27 -6.69
C PHE A 458 -4.90 17.39 -7.75
N GLU A 459 -5.77 18.41 -7.65
CA GLU A 459 -6.84 18.62 -8.63
C GLU A 459 -6.30 18.94 -10.03
N ILE A 460 -5.19 19.66 -10.14
CA ILE A 460 -4.51 19.88 -11.43
C ILE A 460 -4.12 18.56 -12.06
N GLN A 461 -3.43 17.68 -11.31
CA GLN A 461 -2.97 16.37 -11.77
C GLN A 461 -4.14 15.43 -12.08
N LYS A 462 -5.08 15.28 -11.15
CA LYS A 462 -6.27 14.43 -11.29
C LYS A 462 -7.11 14.80 -12.50
N ASN A 463 -7.39 16.09 -12.66
CA ASN A 463 -8.20 16.58 -13.79
C ASN A 463 -7.49 16.40 -15.13
N ALA A 464 -6.16 16.58 -15.17
CA ALA A 464 -5.37 16.35 -16.39
C ALA A 464 -5.37 14.87 -16.76
N LEU A 465 -5.08 13.98 -15.81
CA LEU A 465 -5.09 12.53 -16.02
C LEU A 465 -6.47 12.05 -16.48
N THR A 466 -7.54 12.51 -15.82
CA THR A 466 -8.92 12.16 -16.17
C THR A 466 -9.25 12.59 -17.61
N ARG A 467 -8.93 13.84 -17.99
CA ARG A 467 -9.16 14.33 -19.35
C ARG A 467 -8.33 13.58 -20.40
N ALA A 468 -7.06 13.32 -20.09
CA ALA A 468 -6.17 12.58 -20.99
C ALA A 468 -6.72 11.18 -21.27
N MET A 469 -7.09 10.40 -20.24
CA MET A 469 -7.67 9.07 -20.41
C MET A 469 -9.04 9.12 -21.13
N ALA A 470 -9.90 10.08 -20.82
CA ALA A 470 -11.19 10.26 -21.49
C ALA A 470 -11.04 10.62 -22.98
N SER A 471 -9.93 11.27 -23.37
CA SER A 471 -9.63 11.62 -24.77
C SER A 471 -9.24 10.39 -25.63
N ALA A 472 -9.07 9.23 -25.00
CA ALA A 472 -8.65 7.98 -25.64
C ALA A 472 -9.64 6.82 -25.37
N PRO A 473 -10.92 6.94 -25.76
CA PRO A 473 -11.96 5.96 -25.42
C PRO A 473 -11.72 4.57 -26.05
N GLN A 474 -10.79 4.44 -26.98
CA GLN A 474 -10.37 3.18 -27.59
C GLN A 474 -9.27 2.46 -26.78
N ILE A 475 -8.70 3.09 -25.77
CA ILE A 475 -7.65 2.53 -24.91
C ILE A 475 -8.27 2.12 -23.59
N LEU A 476 -8.06 0.88 -23.18
CA LEU A 476 -8.35 0.41 -21.83
C LEU A 476 -7.18 0.76 -20.92
N PHE A 477 -7.45 1.52 -19.87
CA PHE A 477 -6.49 1.78 -18.80
C PHE A 477 -6.75 0.83 -17.63
N VAL A 478 -5.70 0.21 -17.13
CA VAL A 478 -5.76 -0.74 -16.01
C VAL A 478 -4.85 -0.23 -14.89
N ALA A 479 -5.43 0.08 -13.75
CA ALA A 479 -4.74 0.65 -12.60
C ALA A 479 -4.57 -0.37 -11.48
N ALA A 480 -3.45 -0.31 -10.77
CA ALA A 480 -3.31 -0.96 -9.47
C ALA A 480 -4.19 -0.24 -8.43
N ALA A 481 -4.85 -0.99 -7.54
CA ALA A 481 -5.77 -0.43 -6.54
C ALA A 481 -5.07 0.35 -5.41
N GLY A 482 -3.76 0.15 -5.24
CA GLY A 482 -2.97 0.67 -4.11
C GLY A 482 -2.68 -0.38 -3.04
N ASN A 483 -1.67 -0.11 -2.21
CA ASN A 483 -1.11 -1.06 -1.24
C ASN A 483 -1.24 -0.59 0.22
N SER A 484 -2.21 0.26 0.53
CA SER A 484 -2.37 0.89 1.85
C SER A 484 -3.55 0.34 2.67
N ASN A 485 -4.19 -0.75 2.18
CA ASN A 485 -5.35 -1.37 2.84
C ASN A 485 -6.46 -0.37 3.20
N ASN A 486 -6.77 0.56 2.29
CA ASN A 486 -7.75 1.62 2.45
C ASN A 486 -8.73 1.67 1.27
N ASP A 487 -9.80 2.45 1.39
CA ASP A 487 -10.71 2.73 0.29
C ASP A 487 -10.09 3.77 -0.65
N ALA A 488 -9.76 3.35 -1.89
CA ALA A 488 -9.12 4.20 -2.90
C ALA A 488 -9.96 5.46 -3.24
N SER A 489 -11.29 5.37 -3.11
CA SER A 489 -12.19 6.50 -3.34
C SER A 489 -12.18 7.49 -2.17
N PHE A 490 -12.14 7.00 -0.93
CA PHE A 490 -12.08 7.83 0.26
C PHE A 490 -10.76 8.59 0.37
N VAL A 491 -9.65 7.92 0.10
CA VAL A 491 -8.32 8.57 0.10
C VAL A 491 -8.06 9.38 -1.16
N GLU A 492 -8.97 9.32 -2.12
CA GLU A 492 -8.87 10.00 -3.42
C GLU A 492 -7.61 9.60 -4.18
N ASP A 493 -7.28 8.30 -4.19
CA ASP A 493 -6.13 7.78 -4.91
C ASP A 493 -6.32 7.89 -6.43
N ILE A 494 -5.31 8.33 -7.15
CA ILE A 494 -5.28 8.34 -8.61
C ILE A 494 -4.15 7.44 -9.12
N PRO A 495 -4.40 6.66 -10.23
CA PRO A 495 -5.62 6.61 -11.03
C PRO A 495 -6.75 5.74 -10.45
N ALA A 496 -6.53 4.96 -9.38
CA ALA A 496 -7.44 3.93 -8.90
C ALA A 496 -8.84 4.45 -8.49
N GLY A 497 -8.92 5.65 -7.91
CA GLY A 497 -10.19 6.28 -7.49
C GLY A 497 -10.93 7.03 -8.60
N ILE A 498 -10.38 7.10 -9.82
CA ILE A 498 -11.04 7.77 -10.96
C ILE A 498 -12.09 6.84 -11.58
N VAL A 499 -13.24 7.41 -11.96
CA VAL A 499 -14.32 6.66 -12.63
C VAL A 499 -14.41 7.08 -14.09
N LEU A 500 -14.06 6.15 -15.00
CA LEU A 500 -14.18 6.30 -16.44
C LEU A 500 -14.63 4.99 -17.08
N PRO A 501 -15.36 5.03 -18.23
CA PRO A 501 -15.84 3.82 -18.90
C PRO A 501 -14.72 2.96 -19.50
N ASN A 502 -13.50 3.49 -19.61
CA ASN A 502 -12.32 2.84 -20.13
C ASN A 502 -11.20 2.70 -19.09
N LEU A 503 -11.55 2.76 -17.78
CA LEU A 503 -10.62 2.57 -16.66
C LEU A 503 -11.12 1.44 -15.77
N LEU A 504 -10.18 0.59 -15.31
CA LEU A 504 -10.41 -0.55 -14.43
C LEU A 504 -9.34 -0.58 -13.35
N ALA A 505 -9.72 -0.57 -12.08
CA ALA A 505 -8.80 -0.78 -10.96
C ALA A 505 -8.81 -2.24 -10.49
N VAL A 506 -7.63 -2.74 -10.10
CA VAL A 506 -7.37 -4.17 -9.81
C VAL A 506 -6.83 -4.34 -8.40
N GLY A 507 -7.54 -5.12 -7.57
CA GLY A 507 -7.09 -5.54 -6.25
C GLY A 507 -6.19 -6.78 -6.29
N ALA A 508 -5.42 -6.98 -5.22
CA ALA A 508 -4.49 -8.09 -5.09
C ALA A 508 -5.03 -9.21 -4.18
N VAL A 509 -4.87 -10.44 -4.63
CA VAL A 509 -5.04 -11.66 -3.86
C VAL A 509 -3.79 -12.54 -3.96
N ASP A 510 -3.71 -13.60 -3.15
CA ASP A 510 -2.63 -14.58 -3.24
C ASP A 510 -2.93 -15.71 -4.24
N LYS A 511 -2.06 -16.74 -4.28
CA LYS A 511 -2.21 -17.88 -5.16
C LYS A 511 -3.48 -18.72 -4.92
N ALA A 512 -4.05 -18.65 -3.73
CA ALA A 512 -5.31 -19.32 -3.39
C ALA A 512 -6.55 -18.46 -3.64
N GLY A 513 -6.37 -17.18 -3.99
CA GLY A 513 -7.44 -16.21 -4.17
C GLY A 513 -7.84 -15.51 -2.87
N ASP A 514 -7.04 -15.62 -1.81
CA ASP A 514 -7.25 -14.89 -0.57
C ASP A 514 -6.73 -13.47 -0.67
N GLU A 515 -7.47 -12.54 -0.05
CA GLU A 515 -7.19 -11.11 -0.12
C GLU A 515 -5.83 -10.77 0.52
N ALA A 516 -4.94 -10.13 -0.23
CA ALA A 516 -3.65 -9.71 0.32
C ALA A 516 -3.86 -8.64 1.42
N SER A 517 -3.03 -8.70 2.47
CA SER A 517 -3.13 -7.80 3.64
C SER A 517 -3.09 -6.32 3.25
N PHE A 518 -2.26 -5.99 2.28
CA PHE A 518 -2.00 -4.63 1.82
C PHE A 518 -3.02 -4.09 0.80
N THR A 519 -3.78 -4.95 0.09
CA THR A 519 -4.58 -4.48 -1.05
C THR A 519 -5.60 -3.42 -0.64
N SER A 520 -5.58 -2.27 -1.34
CA SER A 520 -6.65 -1.29 -1.25
C SER A 520 -7.91 -1.81 -1.93
N TYR A 521 -9.05 -1.23 -1.58
CA TYR A 521 -10.39 -1.65 -1.96
C TYR A 521 -11.26 -0.44 -2.33
N GLY A 522 -12.53 -0.64 -2.51
CA GLY A 522 -13.50 0.43 -2.80
C GLY A 522 -14.32 0.16 -4.07
N PRO A 523 -15.29 1.04 -4.39
CA PRO A 523 -16.24 0.82 -5.48
C PRO A 523 -15.59 0.81 -6.87
N THR A 524 -14.40 1.38 -7.04
CA THR A 524 -13.64 1.38 -8.29
C THR A 524 -12.82 0.12 -8.51
N VAL A 525 -12.57 -0.66 -7.46
CA VAL A 525 -11.84 -1.94 -7.52
C VAL A 525 -12.79 -3.06 -7.88
N VAL A 526 -12.89 -3.36 -9.16
CA VAL A 526 -13.95 -4.23 -9.70
C VAL A 526 -13.54 -5.68 -9.92
N VAL A 527 -12.24 -5.96 -10.02
CA VAL A 527 -11.69 -7.31 -10.15
C VAL A 527 -10.41 -7.46 -9.34
N HIS A 528 -10.03 -8.72 -9.10
CA HIS A 528 -8.83 -9.09 -8.37
C HIS A 528 -8.04 -10.13 -9.14
N ALA A 529 -6.70 -10.03 -9.05
CA ALA A 529 -5.77 -10.98 -9.64
C ALA A 529 -4.65 -11.31 -8.63
N ASN A 530 -3.81 -12.31 -8.93
CA ASN A 530 -2.69 -12.63 -8.07
C ASN A 530 -1.72 -11.44 -8.00
N GLY A 531 -1.52 -10.92 -6.81
CA GLY A 531 -0.58 -9.83 -6.53
C GLY A 531 0.35 -10.15 -5.35
N TYR A 532 0.41 -11.42 -4.91
CA TYR A 532 1.26 -11.83 -3.81
C TYR A 532 2.30 -12.83 -4.27
N GLN A 533 3.59 -12.50 -4.10
CA GLN A 533 4.75 -13.31 -4.51
C GLN A 533 4.69 -13.75 -5.98
N VAL A 534 4.40 -12.81 -6.86
CA VAL A 534 4.33 -13.05 -8.30
C VAL A 534 5.73 -13.00 -8.89
N GLU A 535 6.20 -14.12 -9.46
CA GLU A 535 7.50 -14.20 -10.10
C GLU A 535 7.47 -13.56 -11.50
N SER A 536 8.43 -12.68 -11.77
CA SER A 536 8.69 -12.14 -13.11
C SER A 536 10.16 -11.74 -13.28
N VAL A 537 10.53 -11.32 -14.49
CA VAL A 537 11.90 -10.91 -14.80
C VAL A 537 12.16 -9.47 -14.35
N ILE A 538 13.39 -9.19 -13.94
CA ILE A 538 13.89 -7.85 -13.61
C ILE A 538 15.00 -7.47 -14.59
N PRO A 539 15.44 -6.20 -14.67
CA PRO A 539 16.52 -5.79 -15.58
C PRO A 539 17.76 -6.68 -15.45
N GLY A 540 18.24 -7.18 -16.60
CA GLY A 540 19.32 -8.18 -16.67
C GLY A 540 18.84 -9.63 -16.67
N GLY A 541 17.52 -9.91 -16.62
CA GLY A 541 16.93 -11.23 -16.89
C GLY A 541 16.81 -12.17 -15.68
N GLN A 542 17.26 -11.75 -14.50
CA GLN A 542 17.01 -12.51 -13.28
C GLN A 542 15.51 -12.48 -12.95
N LYS A 543 15.03 -13.52 -12.27
CA LYS A 543 13.66 -13.59 -11.77
C LYS A 543 13.60 -13.17 -10.30
N LEU A 544 12.52 -12.50 -9.96
CA LEU A 544 12.22 -12.06 -8.61
C LEU A 544 10.72 -12.19 -8.37
N ALA A 545 10.33 -12.66 -7.18
CA ALA A 545 8.95 -12.63 -6.75
C ALA A 545 8.67 -11.31 -6.03
N LEU A 546 7.66 -10.56 -6.47
CA LEU A 546 7.22 -9.32 -5.84
C LEU A 546 5.76 -9.40 -5.43
N SER A 547 5.39 -8.59 -4.41
CA SER A 547 4.02 -8.47 -3.93
C SER A 547 3.54 -7.03 -4.04
N GLY A 548 2.30 -6.86 -4.52
CA GLY A 548 1.66 -5.56 -4.71
C GLY A 548 0.48 -5.66 -5.66
N THR A 549 -0.44 -4.74 -5.58
CA THR A 549 -1.47 -4.53 -6.61
C THR A 549 -0.84 -4.20 -7.97
N SER A 550 0.41 -3.75 -7.96
CA SER A 550 1.27 -3.56 -9.13
C SER A 550 1.54 -4.84 -9.91
N MET A 551 1.45 -6.03 -9.29
CA MET A 551 1.61 -7.34 -9.92
C MET A 551 0.26 -7.94 -10.34
N ALA A 552 -0.83 -7.51 -9.71
CA ALA A 552 -2.19 -7.91 -10.08
C ALA A 552 -2.69 -7.18 -11.34
N SER A 553 -2.45 -5.88 -11.45
CA SER A 553 -2.86 -5.05 -12.61
C SER A 553 -2.34 -5.60 -13.95
N PRO A 554 -1.05 -5.94 -14.13
CA PRO A 554 -0.54 -6.44 -15.40
C PRO A 554 -1.10 -7.81 -15.81
N GLN A 555 -1.64 -8.62 -14.89
CA GLN A 555 -2.36 -9.84 -15.26
C GLN A 555 -3.70 -9.53 -15.95
N VAL A 556 -4.37 -8.47 -15.54
CA VAL A 556 -5.58 -7.97 -16.21
C VAL A 556 -5.23 -7.35 -17.56
N VAL A 557 -4.12 -6.63 -17.67
CA VAL A 557 -3.58 -6.15 -18.97
C VAL A 557 -3.29 -7.31 -19.91
N ASN A 558 -2.65 -8.35 -19.41
CA ASN A 558 -2.38 -9.59 -20.16
C ASN A 558 -3.67 -10.22 -20.68
N LEU A 559 -4.68 -10.37 -19.81
CA LEU A 559 -5.98 -10.91 -20.19
C LEU A 559 -6.68 -10.02 -21.23
N ALA A 560 -6.72 -8.72 -21.02
CA ALA A 560 -7.33 -7.78 -21.96
C ALA A 560 -6.64 -7.81 -23.34
N ALA A 561 -5.31 -7.90 -23.35
CA ALA A 561 -4.55 -8.03 -24.60
C ALA A 561 -4.84 -9.37 -25.32
N LYS A 562 -4.98 -10.48 -24.59
CA LYS A 562 -5.39 -11.78 -25.17
C LYS A 562 -6.80 -11.73 -25.73
N ILE A 563 -7.75 -11.12 -25.03
CA ILE A 563 -9.13 -10.89 -25.52
C ILE A 563 -9.12 -10.10 -26.84
N LEU A 564 -8.38 -8.99 -26.86
CA LEU A 564 -8.29 -8.13 -28.06
C LEU A 564 -7.50 -8.77 -29.21
N ALA A 565 -6.58 -9.68 -28.92
CA ALA A 565 -5.93 -10.47 -29.97
C ALA A 565 -6.92 -11.42 -30.67
N VAL A 566 -7.84 -12.02 -29.92
CA VAL A 566 -8.89 -12.89 -30.46
C VAL A 566 -9.96 -12.06 -31.20
N ASP A 567 -10.44 -10.96 -30.61
CA ASP A 567 -11.41 -10.05 -31.24
C ASP A 567 -10.96 -8.58 -31.12
N PRO A 568 -10.25 -8.05 -32.14
CA PRO A 568 -9.73 -6.68 -32.14
C PRO A 568 -10.80 -5.60 -32.27
N LYS A 569 -12.07 -5.95 -32.54
CA LYS A 569 -13.18 -4.99 -32.69
C LYS A 569 -13.77 -4.55 -31.37
N LEU A 570 -13.51 -5.29 -30.27
CA LEU A 570 -14.03 -4.98 -28.94
C LEU A 570 -13.52 -3.61 -28.48
N LYS A 571 -14.41 -2.85 -27.83
CA LYS A 571 -14.10 -1.59 -27.17
C LYS A 571 -13.78 -1.81 -25.70
N PRO A 572 -13.10 -0.88 -25.00
CA PRO A 572 -12.78 -1.02 -23.59
C PRO A 572 -13.96 -1.42 -22.70
N PRO A 573 -15.18 -0.83 -22.80
CA PRO A 573 -16.31 -1.31 -22.00
C PRO A 573 -16.71 -2.77 -22.26
N ASP A 574 -16.60 -3.25 -23.53
CA ASP A 574 -16.87 -4.66 -23.86
C ASP A 574 -15.85 -5.58 -23.19
N VAL A 575 -14.57 -5.20 -23.23
CA VAL A 575 -13.47 -5.95 -22.60
C VAL A 575 -13.66 -6.00 -21.08
N ILE A 576 -13.98 -4.87 -20.45
CA ILE A 576 -14.27 -4.80 -19.00
C ILE A 576 -15.43 -5.72 -18.64
N GLU A 577 -16.52 -5.68 -19.41
CA GLU A 577 -17.69 -6.52 -19.15
C GLU A 577 -17.39 -8.00 -19.31
N ILE A 578 -16.62 -8.41 -20.32
CA ILE A 578 -16.19 -9.80 -20.49
C ILE A 578 -15.35 -10.24 -19.28
N ILE A 579 -14.38 -9.45 -18.85
CA ILE A 579 -13.53 -9.76 -17.70
C ILE A 579 -14.39 -9.91 -16.42
N ARG A 580 -15.34 -9.00 -16.20
CA ARG A 580 -16.21 -9.01 -15.01
C ARG A 580 -17.22 -10.16 -15.00
N SER A 581 -17.90 -10.39 -16.14
CA SER A 581 -18.96 -11.41 -16.23
C SER A 581 -18.45 -12.83 -16.18
N THR A 582 -17.17 -13.05 -16.57
CA THR A 582 -16.52 -14.37 -16.51
C THR A 582 -15.69 -14.59 -15.26
N ALA A 583 -15.54 -13.57 -14.42
CA ALA A 583 -14.81 -13.65 -13.16
C ALA A 583 -15.62 -14.42 -12.09
N ASN A 584 -14.89 -15.08 -11.18
CA ASN A 584 -15.49 -15.83 -10.08
C ASN A 584 -15.61 -14.97 -8.82
N LYS A 585 -16.83 -14.73 -8.35
CA LYS A 585 -17.05 -14.09 -7.06
C LYS A 585 -16.78 -15.09 -5.92
N THR A 586 -16.09 -14.62 -4.89
CA THR A 586 -15.92 -15.41 -3.65
C THR A 586 -17.22 -15.46 -2.85
N SER A 587 -17.36 -16.48 -1.99
CA SER A 587 -18.59 -16.72 -1.21
C SER A 587 -18.92 -15.57 -0.25
N ASP A 588 -17.92 -14.83 0.22
CA ASP A 588 -18.08 -13.63 1.05
C ASP A 588 -18.45 -12.37 0.23
N GLY A 589 -18.45 -12.46 -1.11
CA GLY A 589 -18.76 -11.37 -2.03
C GLY A 589 -17.72 -10.26 -2.10
N ARG A 590 -16.60 -10.38 -1.38
CA ARG A 590 -15.57 -9.33 -1.29
C ARG A 590 -14.67 -9.26 -2.52
N ARG A 591 -14.40 -10.39 -3.17
CA ARG A 591 -13.44 -10.52 -4.27
C ARG A 591 -14.13 -11.01 -5.53
N THR A 592 -13.70 -10.47 -6.65
CA THR A 592 -14.11 -10.91 -7.99
C THR A 592 -12.84 -11.33 -8.73
N LEU A 593 -12.55 -12.63 -8.72
CA LEU A 593 -11.29 -13.19 -9.21
C LEU A 593 -11.36 -13.37 -10.73
N ILE A 594 -10.44 -12.80 -11.48
CA ILE A 594 -10.40 -12.98 -12.95
C ILE A 594 -10.27 -14.45 -13.32
N ASN A 595 -10.85 -14.82 -14.46
CA ASN A 595 -10.73 -16.15 -15.06
C ASN A 595 -10.38 -16.04 -16.53
N PRO A 596 -9.07 -16.01 -16.87
CA PRO A 596 -8.60 -15.88 -18.24
C PRO A 596 -9.18 -16.94 -19.20
N LYS A 597 -9.29 -18.18 -18.75
CA LYS A 597 -9.81 -19.30 -19.57
C LYS A 597 -11.27 -19.10 -19.95
N ASP A 598 -12.13 -18.73 -18.98
CA ASP A 598 -13.54 -18.51 -19.25
C ASP A 598 -13.77 -17.23 -20.06
N ALA A 599 -12.97 -16.18 -19.83
CA ALA A 599 -13.02 -14.95 -20.61
C ALA A 599 -12.70 -15.18 -22.08
N LEU A 600 -11.62 -15.92 -22.39
CA LEU A 600 -11.27 -16.23 -23.77
C LEU A 600 -12.30 -17.13 -24.44
N ARG A 601 -12.85 -18.14 -23.74
CA ARG A 601 -13.96 -18.95 -24.24
C ARG A 601 -15.19 -18.08 -24.61
N ALA A 602 -15.55 -17.12 -23.75
CA ALA A 602 -16.68 -16.23 -24.01
C ALA A 602 -16.47 -15.38 -25.28
N VAL A 603 -15.23 -14.90 -25.50
CA VAL A 603 -14.88 -14.17 -26.72
C VAL A 603 -14.94 -15.03 -27.98
N GLU A 604 -14.43 -16.26 -27.93
CA GLU A 604 -14.47 -17.20 -29.05
C GLU A 604 -15.92 -17.56 -29.45
N VAL A 605 -16.79 -17.80 -28.46
CA VAL A 605 -18.22 -18.05 -28.70
C VAL A 605 -18.88 -16.82 -29.33
N ARG A 606 -18.64 -15.63 -28.79
CA ARG A 606 -19.18 -14.36 -29.32
C ARG A 606 -18.74 -14.10 -30.77
N LYS A 607 -17.50 -14.45 -31.11
CA LYS A 607 -16.95 -14.27 -32.47
C LYS A 607 -17.52 -15.27 -33.46
N ALA A 608 -17.93 -16.45 -33.01
CA ALA A 608 -18.52 -17.50 -33.84
C ALA A 608 -20.02 -17.28 -34.12
N ALA A 609 -20.71 -16.53 -33.26
CA ALA A 609 -22.10 -16.13 -33.43
C ALA A 609 -22.23 -14.89 -34.34
#